data_ed23fe3ee90a67e4094a09b8caa8beb6
#
_entry.id   ed23fe3ee90a67e4094a09b8caa8beb6
#
_cell.length_a   1.000
_cell.length_b   1.000
_cell.length_c   1.000
_cell.angle_alpha   90.00
_cell.angle_beta   90.00
_cell.angle_gamma   90.00
#
_symmetry.space_group_name_H-M   'P 1'
#
loop_
_entity.id
_entity.type
_entity.pdbx_description
1 polymer ?
#
loop_
_entity_poly.entity_id
_entity_poly.type
_entity_poly.pdbx_seq_one_letter_code
_entity_poly.pdbx_strand_id
1 'polypeptide(L)'
;VTQQLVPAAEAARHPPLWRSRDFGLLWGGQTVAELGTRISSVVVPLLAAGALGASVFQVSLLTFLAWLPYLLFSLPAGILADRVDQRRLMIACDLGRAALLLSVPVVALVGQLTLAFLYAVVGLSGVLTVFFTVAHKSVLPQLVPAEQLLDGNAKLTISQDSAELVGPTIGGVLVGLVGAAKTFLATGSAFLVSAVALLLIRHRPAARPRHARPSLRAELTGGLGFIRRQRILVAILACTTTSNFFVMASGSIEVVFMLRELHASPALVGLVFSVSAVGGLVVGALAGQLTAWIGSARVIWVAMATPGPLYLLMPLAQPGWGVLLY
;
A
#
# COMPACT_ATOMS: atom_id res chain seq x y z
N VAL A 1 -7.25 14.24 30.52
CA VAL A 1 -6.98 12.79 30.39
C VAL A 1 -5.50 12.61 30.61
N THR A 2 -5.11 12.28 31.83
CA THR A 2 -3.74 12.01 32.27
C THR A 2 -3.31 10.69 31.61
N GLN A 3 -2.47 10.75 30.59
CA GLN A 3 -1.71 9.60 30.09
C GLN A 3 -0.79 9.15 31.24
N GLN A 4 -1.13 8.04 31.89
CA GLN A 4 -0.20 7.35 32.77
C GLN A 4 0.96 6.85 31.90
N LEU A 5 2.11 7.51 31.99
CA LEU A 5 3.38 7.02 31.49
C LEU A 5 3.68 5.71 32.23
N VAL A 6 3.50 4.57 31.56
CA VAL A 6 3.91 3.27 32.06
C VAL A 6 5.43 3.33 32.28
N PRO A 7 5.95 3.02 33.48
CA PRO A 7 7.38 3.13 33.76
C PRO A 7 8.17 2.22 32.83
N ALA A 8 9.27 2.73 32.25
CA ALA A 8 10.16 1.98 31.37
C ALA A 8 10.69 0.64 31.95
N ALA A 9 10.64 0.48 33.28
CA ALA A 9 11.00 -0.75 33.96
C ALA A 9 9.99 -1.90 33.81
N GLU A 10 8.73 -1.63 33.45
CA GLU A 10 7.70 -2.65 33.19
C GLU A 10 7.75 -3.19 31.75
N ALA A 11 8.20 -2.36 30.81
CA ALA A 11 8.43 -2.77 29.41
C ALA A 11 9.53 -3.85 29.28
N ALA A 12 10.45 -3.94 30.25
CA ALA A 12 11.55 -4.92 30.25
C ALA A 12 11.12 -6.35 30.63
N ARG A 13 9.87 -6.58 31.05
CA ARG A 13 9.38 -7.90 31.50
C ARG A 13 8.81 -8.79 30.38
N HIS A 14 8.55 -8.24 29.21
CA HIS A 14 8.05 -9.03 28.09
C HIS A 14 9.19 -9.44 27.15
N PRO A 15 9.25 -10.71 26.72
CA PRO A 15 10.22 -11.13 25.72
C PRO A 15 10.01 -10.32 24.43
N PRO A 16 11.09 -9.97 23.70
CA PRO A 16 10.98 -9.18 22.49
C PRO A 16 10.09 -9.88 21.47
N LEU A 17 9.25 -9.12 20.74
CA LEU A 17 8.22 -9.62 19.81
C LEU A 17 8.75 -10.59 18.75
N TRP A 18 10.01 -10.44 18.33
CA TRP A 18 10.66 -11.37 17.38
C TRP A 18 10.78 -12.80 17.89
N ARG A 19 10.72 -13.03 19.22
CA ARG A 19 10.68 -14.37 19.81
C ARG A 19 9.26 -14.96 19.84
N SER A 20 8.23 -14.15 19.63
CA SER A 20 6.86 -14.63 19.46
C SER A 20 6.73 -15.26 18.08
N ARG A 21 6.54 -16.58 18.03
CA ARG A 21 6.36 -17.32 16.77
C ARG A 21 5.23 -16.77 15.93
N ASP A 22 4.08 -16.51 16.54
CA ASP A 22 2.88 -16.08 15.84
C ASP A 22 3.01 -14.65 15.29
N PHE A 23 3.66 -13.75 16.05
CA PHE A 23 4.00 -12.42 15.54
C PHE A 23 5.04 -12.50 14.41
N GLY A 24 6.07 -13.34 14.56
CA GLY A 24 7.09 -13.53 13.51
C GLY A 24 6.51 -14.05 12.20
N LEU A 25 5.54 -14.98 12.27
CA LEU A 25 4.82 -15.48 11.09
C LEU A 25 3.96 -14.38 10.45
N LEU A 26 3.23 -13.60 11.27
CA LEU A 26 2.44 -12.47 10.77
C LEU A 26 3.36 -11.45 10.10
N TRP A 27 4.41 -11.02 10.79
CA TRP A 27 5.34 -10.00 10.32
C TRP A 27 6.07 -10.43 9.04
N GLY A 28 6.66 -11.63 9.02
CA GLY A 28 7.36 -12.17 7.85
C GLY A 28 6.44 -12.36 6.65
N GLY A 29 5.25 -12.95 6.86
CA GLY A 29 4.25 -13.12 5.80
C GLY A 29 3.81 -11.77 5.22
N GLN A 30 3.54 -10.80 6.09
CA GLN A 30 3.16 -9.44 5.67
C GLN A 30 4.28 -8.72 4.91
N THR A 31 5.53 -8.83 5.38
CA THR A 31 6.68 -8.22 4.68
C THR A 31 6.81 -8.75 3.25
N VAL A 32 6.65 -10.06 3.07
CA VAL A 32 6.71 -10.68 1.72
C VAL A 32 5.50 -10.26 0.86
N ALA A 33 4.29 -10.23 1.42
CA ALA A 33 3.10 -9.79 0.70
C ALA A 33 3.18 -8.31 0.30
N GLU A 34 3.68 -7.45 1.19
CA GLU A 34 3.87 -6.02 0.89
C GLU A 34 4.89 -5.82 -0.24
N LEU A 35 6.00 -6.57 -0.21
CA LEU A 35 6.96 -6.57 -1.30
C LEU A 35 6.31 -6.98 -2.63
N GLY A 36 5.50 -8.04 -2.63
CA GLY A 36 4.71 -8.44 -3.80
C GLY A 36 3.77 -7.34 -4.30
N THR A 37 3.11 -6.62 -3.38
CA THR A 37 2.24 -5.49 -3.70
C THR A 37 3.03 -4.36 -4.38
N ARG A 38 4.20 -3.98 -3.83
CA ARG A 38 5.05 -2.90 -4.39
C ARG A 38 5.68 -3.29 -5.72
N ILE A 39 6.05 -4.54 -5.92
CA ILE A 39 6.46 -5.08 -7.22
C ILE A 39 5.30 -4.93 -8.21
N SER A 40 4.09 -5.36 -7.85
CA SER A 40 2.91 -5.30 -8.73
C SER A 40 2.55 -3.87 -9.14
N SER A 41 2.74 -2.87 -8.28
CA SER A 41 2.42 -1.47 -8.59
C SER A 41 3.20 -0.91 -9.79
N VAL A 42 4.40 -1.44 -10.05
CA VAL A 42 5.22 -1.09 -11.22
C VAL A 42 4.99 -2.07 -12.38
N VAL A 43 4.85 -3.35 -12.09
CA VAL A 43 4.71 -4.39 -13.12
C VAL A 43 3.40 -4.27 -13.89
N VAL A 44 2.28 -3.90 -13.23
CA VAL A 44 0.98 -3.72 -13.88
C VAL A 44 1.02 -2.66 -14.98
N PRO A 45 1.44 -1.40 -14.72
CA PRO A 45 1.54 -0.39 -15.76
C PRO A 45 2.61 -0.73 -16.82
N LEU A 46 3.73 -1.36 -16.45
CA LEU A 46 4.74 -1.83 -17.40
C LEU A 46 4.18 -2.89 -18.36
N LEU A 47 3.40 -3.85 -17.85
CA LEU A 47 2.72 -4.86 -18.68
C LEU A 47 1.70 -4.20 -19.62
N ALA A 48 0.88 -3.29 -19.09
CA ALA A 48 -0.16 -2.63 -19.88
C ALA A 48 0.44 -1.75 -20.99
N ALA A 49 1.37 -0.87 -20.65
CA ALA A 49 1.95 0.09 -21.58
C ALA A 49 2.96 -0.55 -22.55
N GLY A 50 3.79 -1.49 -22.04
CA GLY A 50 4.85 -2.13 -22.81
C GLY A 50 4.36 -3.30 -23.66
N ALA A 51 3.73 -4.32 -23.07
CA ALA A 51 3.35 -5.53 -23.77
C ALA A 51 1.97 -5.46 -24.45
N LEU A 52 0.99 -4.75 -23.85
CA LEU A 52 -0.36 -4.64 -24.40
C LEU A 52 -0.58 -3.35 -25.18
N GLY A 53 0.40 -2.46 -25.29
CA GLY A 53 0.30 -1.21 -26.05
C GLY A 53 -0.77 -0.24 -25.52
N ALA A 54 -1.14 -0.35 -24.25
CA ALA A 54 -2.21 0.44 -23.64
C ALA A 54 -1.95 1.95 -23.75
N SER A 55 -3.00 2.72 -24.04
CA SER A 55 -2.92 4.19 -24.02
C SER A 55 -2.75 4.72 -22.60
N VAL A 56 -2.36 6.00 -22.45
CA VAL A 56 -2.25 6.68 -21.15
C VAL A 56 -3.56 6.56 -20.37
N PHE A 57 -4.69 6.80 -21.03
CA PHE A 57 -6.02 6.68 -20.42
C PHE A 57 -6.29 5.26 -19.88
N GLN A 58 -5.91 4.23 -20.64
CA GLN A 58 -6.10 2.83 -20.26
C GLN A 58 -5.23 2.44 -19.05
N VAL A 59 -4.01 2.95 -18.97
CA VAL A 59 -3.13 2.75 -17.79
C VAL A 59 -3.68 3.51 -16.58
N SER A 60 -4.15 4.74 -16.76
CA SER A 60 -4.80 5.51 -15.70
C SER A 60 -6.05 4.82 -15.15
N LEU A 61 -6.82 4.14 -16.03
CA LEU A 61 -7.98 3.34 -15.62
C LEU A 61 -7.57 2.15 -14.74
N LEU A 62 -6.41 1.51 -14.97
CA LEU A 62 -5.88 0.48 -14.07
C LEU A 62 -5.60 1.05 -12.68
N THR A 63 -4.95 2.20 -12.61
CA THR A 63 -4.70 2.88 -11.32
C THR A 63 -6.02 3.23 -10.62
N PHE A 64 -6.99 3.77 -11.34
CA PHE A 64 -8.32 4.05 -10.80
C PHE A 64 -9.00 2.78 -10.25
N LEU A 65 -8.97 1.68 -11.00
CA LEU A 65 -9.55 0.40 -10.57
C LEU A 65 -8.84 -0.22 -9.37
N ALA A 66 -7.55 0.05 -9.18
CA ALA A 66 -6.83 -0.38 -7.99
C ALA A 66 -7.29 0.35 -6.71
N TRP A 67 -7.68 1.62 -6.82
CA TRP A 67 -8.08 2.46 -5.68
C TRP A 67 -9.60 2.54 -5.48
N LEU A 68 -10.40 2.36 -6.53
CA LEU A 68 -11.86 2.37 -6.46
C LEU A 68 -12.45 1.45 -5.38
N PRO A 69 -11.93 0.23 -5.16
CA PRO A 69 -12.42 -0.65 -4.11
C PRO A 69 -12.32 -0.04 -2.70
N TYR A 70 -11.33 0.79 -2.42
CA TYR A 70 -11.22 1.46 -1.12
C TYR A 70 -12.41 2.39 -0.87
N LEU A 71 -12.86 3.11 -1.91
CA LEU A 71 -14.03 3.98 -1.81
C LEU A 71 -15.33 3.19 -1.60
N LEU A 72 -15.48 2.08 -2.33
CA LEU A 72 -16.74 1.32 -2.37
C LEU A 72 -16.87 0.32 -1.21
N PHE A 73 -15.77 -0.32 -0.84
CA PHE A 73 -15.79 -1.50 0.03
C PHE A 73 -15.16 -1.29 1.42
N SER A 74 -14.56 -0.11 1.73
CA SER A 74 -13.97 0.12 3.06
C SER A 74 -14.98 -0.06 4.20
N LEU A 75 -16.21 0.40 4.03
CA LEU A 75 -17.29 0.27 5.00
C LEU A 75 -17.84 -1.17 5.08
N PRO A 76 -18.26 -1.81 3.98
CA PRO A 76 -18.65 -3.22 4.00
C PRO A 76 -17.56 -4.14 4.55
N ALA A 77 -16.30 -3.87 4.25
CA ALA A 77 -15.17 -4.64 4.76
C ALA A 77 -15.05 -4.54 6.28
N GLY A 78 -15.30 -3.36 6.86
CA GLY A 78 -15.34 -3.17 8.32
C GLY A 78 -16.38 -4.06 8.97
N ILE A 79 -17.61 -4.06 8.42
CA ILE A 79 -18.71 -4.88 8.96
C ILE A 79 -18.38 -6.37 8.85
N LEU A 80 -17.87 -6.80 7.70
CA LEU A 80 -17.53 -8.20 7.48
C LEU A 80 -16.40 -8.65 8.40
N ALA A 81 -15.33 -7.85 8.54
CA ALA A 81 -14.21 -8.16 9.42
C ALA A 81 -14.62 -8.28 10.89
N ASP A 82 -15.67 -7.56 11.33
CA ASP A 82 -16.21 -7.68 12.68
C ASP A 82 -17.08 -8.94 12.90
N ARG A 83 -17.58 -9.56 11.81
CA ARG A 83 -18.51 -10.70 11.87
C ARG A 83 -17.84 -12.04 11.62
N VAL A 84 -16.72 -12.08 10.94
CA VAL A 84 -16.00 -13.30 10.58
C VAL A 84 -14.68 -13.43 11.34
N ASP A 85 -14.10 -14.62 11.30
CA ASP A 85 -12.73 -14.84 11.75
C ASP A 85 -11.76 -14.07 10.84
N GLN A 86 -11.15 -13.02 11.39
CA GLN A 86 -10.29 -12.11 10.63
C GLN A 86 -9.11 -12.84 10.00
N ARG A 87 -8.53 -13.84 10.69
CA ARG A 87 -7.45 -14.66 10.15
C ARG A 87 -7.91 -15.44 8.92
N ARG A 88 -9.09 -16.07 8.97
CA ARG A 88 -9.66 -16.79 7.82
C ARG A 88 -9.94 -15.85 6.66
N LEU A 89 -10.45 -14.66 6.95
CA LEU A 89 -10.68 -13.63 5.95
C LEU A 89 -9.37 -13.22 5.27
N MET A 90 -8.30 -12.97 6.04
CA MET A 90 -6.97 -12.63 5.50
C MET A 90 -6.43 -13.75 4.60
N ILE A 91 -6.53 -15.02 5.03
CA ILE A 91 -6.09 -16.18 4.24
C ILE A 91 -6.86 -16.25 2.92
N ALA A 92 -8.19 -16.10 2.96
CA ALA A 92 -9.02 -16.13 1.76
C ALA A 92 -8.66 -14.99 0.80
N CYS A 93 -8.39 -13.78 1.31
CA CYS A 93 -7.95 -12.64 0.52
C CYS A 93 -6.58 -12.90 -0.13
N ASP A 94 -5.60 -13.44 0.62
CA ASP A 94 -4.28 -13.75 0.08
C ASP A 94 -4.33 -14.83 -0.99
N LEU A 95 -5.07 -15.91 -0.75
CA LEU A 95 -5.26 -16.97 -1.75
C LEU A 95 -5.96 -16.45 -3.01
N GLY A 96 -6.98 -15.59 -2.83
CA GLY A 96 -7.67 -14.97 -3.96
C GLY A 96 -6.74 -14.06 -4.78
N ARG A 97 -5.93 -13.20 -4.11
CA ARG A 97 -4.93 -12.35 -4.78
C ARG A 97 -3.87 -13.19 -5.48
N ALA A 98 -3.37 -14.25 -4.82
CA ALA A 98 -2.43 -15.17 -5.42
C ALA A 98 -3.00 -15.81 -6.70
N ALA A 99 -4.22 -16.33 -6.64
CA ALA A 99 -4.88 -16.94 -7.80
C ALA A 99 -5.05 -15.95 -8.96
N LEU A 100 -5.52 -14.72 -8.67
CA LEU A 100 -5.69 -13.66 -9.65
C LEU A 100 -4.36 -13.28 -10.31
N LEU A 101 -3.30 -13.06 -9.53
CA LEU A 101 -2.01 -12.67 -10.08
C LEU A 101 -1.31 -13.82 -10.82
N LEU A 102 -1.40 -15.05 -10.31
CA LEU A 102 -0.83 -16.23 -10.99
C LEU A 102 -1.59 -16.58 -12.28
N SER A 103 -2.84 -16.17 -12.43
CA SER A 103 -3.57 -16.35 -13.70
C SER A 103 -3.01 -15.51 -14.84
N VAL A 104 -2.35 -14.36 -14.55
CA VAL A 104 -1.78 -13.48 -15.59
C VAL A 104 -0.73 -14.18 -16.45
N PRO A 105 0.33 -14.82 -15.92
CA PRO A 105 1.29 -15.53 -16.75
C PRO A 105 0.68 -16.73 -17.46
N VAL A 106 -0.31 -17.41 -16.88
CA VAL A 106 -1.01 -18.54 -17.52
C VAL A 106 -1.77 -18.06 -18.76
N VAL A 107 -2.56 -16.99 -18.63
CA VAL A 107 -3.32 -16.41 -19.75
C VAL A 107 -2.38 -15.82 -20.80
N ALA A 108 -1.24 -15.24 -20.38
CA ALA A 108 -0.22 -14.76 -21.31
C ALA A 108 0.41 -15.90 -22.15
N LEU A 109 0.64 -17.07 -21.54
CA LEU A 109 1.19 -18.25 -22.26
C LEU A 109 0.25 -18.80 -23.35
N VAL A 110 -1.07 -18.70 -23.14
CA VAL A 110 -2.06 -19.07 -24.16
C VAL A 110 -2.35 -17.95 -25.18
N GLY A 111 -1.63 -16.83 -25.10
CA GLY A 111 -1.76 -15.70 -26.03
C GLY A 111 -3.07 -14.91 -25.91
N GLN A 112 -3.81 -15.08 -24.82
CA GLN A 112 -5.13 -14.46 -24.61
C GLN A 112 -5.11 -13.30 -23.61
N LEU A 113 -3.93 -12.75 -23.28
CA LEU A 113 -3.81 -11.65 -22.36
C LEU A 113 -4.37 -10.36 -22.97
N THR A 114 -5.44 -9.85 -22.39
CA THR A 114 -6.12 -8.63 -22.81
C THR A 114 -6.15 -7.58 -21.71
N LEU A 115 -6.32 -6.31 -22.07
CA LEU A 115 -6.53 -5.23 -21.10
C LEU A 115 -7.77 -5.45 -20.23
N ALA A 116 -8.86 -5.98 -20.82
CA ALA A 116 -10.07 -6.28 -20.06
C ALA A 116 -9.82 -7.31 -18.95
N PHE A 117 -9.03 -8.35 -19.25
CA PHE A 117 -8.61 -9.32 -18.25
C PHE A 117 -7.76 -8.67 -17.15
N LEU A 118 -6.80 -7.81 -17.53
CA LEU A 118 -5.94 -7.12 -16.56
C LEU A 118 -6.76 -6.16 -15.66
N TYR A 119 -7.76 -5.47 -16.21
CA TYR A 119 -8.70 -4.65 -15.42
C TYR A 119 -9.45 -5.50 -14.39
N ALA A 120 -9.95 -6.67 -14.76
CA ALA A 120 -10.63 -7.58 -13.85
C ALA A 120 -9.68 -8.05 -12.74
N VAL A 121 -8.46 -8.47 -13.08
CA VAL A 121 -7.45 -8.90 -12.10
C VAL A 121 -7.11 -7.78 -11.11
N VAL A 122 -6.84 -6.57 -11.60
CA VAL A 122 -6.49 -5.42 -10.75
C VAL A 122 -7.67 -5.01 -9.86
N GLY A 123 -8.87 -4.88 -10.42
CA GLY A 123 -10.06 -4.48 -9.66
C GLY A 123 -10.42 -5.49 -8.58
N LEU A 124 -10.45 -6.78 -8.90
CA LEU A 124 -10.75 -7.84 -7.93
C LEU A 124 -9.64 -7.97 -6.87
N SER A 125 -8.37 -7.86 -7.26
CA SER A 125 -7.26 -7.82 -6.30
C SER A 125 -7.38 -6.62 -5.37
N GLY A 126 -7.81 -5.46 -5.87
CA GLY A 126 -8.08 -4.27 -5.07
C GLY A 126 -9.18 -4.51 -4.04
N VAL A 127 -10.30 -5.16 -4.42
CA VAL A 127 -11.36 -5.54 -3.48
C VAL A 127 -10.80 -6.43 -2.36
N LEU A 128 -10.08 -7.48 -2.71
CA LEU A 128 -9.47 -8.39 -1.72
C LEU A 128 -8.47 -7.67 -0.81
N THR A 129 -7.74 -6.69 -1.35
CA THR A 129 -6.79 -5.87 -0.57
C THR A 129 -7.50 -5.03 0.48
N VAL A 130 -8.66 -4.44 0.16
CA VAL A 130 -9.45 -3.68 1.14
C VAL A 130 -9.89 -4.57 2.29
N PHE A 131 -10.49 -5.74 2.01
CA PHE A 131 -10.93 -6.68 3.04
C PHE A 131 -9.76 -7.17 3.89
N PHE A 132 -8.63 -7.47 3.26
CA PHE A 132 -7.41 -7.85 3.94
C PHE A 132 -6.91 -6.75 4.89
N THR A 133 -6.81 -5.52 4.41
CA THR A 133 -6.28 -4.37 5.19
C THR A 133 -7.12 -4.11 6.43
N VAL A 134 -8.45 -4.19 6.31
CA VAL A 134 -9.36 -3.99 7.44
C VAL A 134 -9.22 -5.14 8.46
N ALA A 135 -9.17 -6.39 8.00
CA ALA A 135 -8.99 -7.56 8.87
C ALA A 135 -7.63 -7.51 9.58
N HIS A 136 -6.55 -7.16 8.88
CA HIS A 136 -5.19 -7.07 9.41
C HIS A 136 -5.07 -6.09 10.58
N LYS A 137 -5.68 -4.90 10.48
CA LYS A 137 -5.69 -3.91 11.56
C LYS A 137 -6.32 -4.43 12.85
N SER A 138 -7.22 -5.40 12.75
CA SER A 138 -7.91 -6.00 13.88
C SER A 138 -7.17 -7.21 14.48
N VAL A 139 -6.26 -7.84 13.74
CA VAL A 139 -5.53 -9.05 14.18
C VAL A 139 -4.35 -8.69 15.08
N LEU A 140 -3.59 -7.64 14.76
CA LEU A 140 -2.38 -7.27 15.53
C LEU A 140 -2.66 -7.09 17.04
N PRO A 141 -3.71 -6.34 17.49
CA PRO A 141 -4.03 -6.19 18.90
C PRO A 141 -4.47 -7.48 19.61
N GLN A 142 -4.70 -8.57 18.87
CA GLN A 142 -5.07 -9.86 19.42
C GLN A 142 -3.86 -10.79 19.58
N LEU A 143 -2.80 -10.54 18.81
CA LEU A 143 -1.57 -11.35 18.84
C LEU A 143 -0.49 -10.76 19.75
N VAL A 144 -0.57 -9.47 20.05
CA VAL A 144 0.48 -8.72 20.74
C VAL A 144 -0.12 -8.07 21.99
N PRO A 145 0.53 -8.16 23.16
CA PRO A 145 0.14 -7.41 24.36
C PRO A 145 0.04 -5.90 24.11
N ALA A 146 -0.85 -5.23 24.84
CA ALA A 146 -1.11 -3.80 24.67
C ALA A 146 0.16 -2.94 24.79
N GLU A 147 1.06 -3.32 25.68
CA GLU A 147 2.33 -2.64 25.95
C GLU A 147 3.33 -2.73 24.80
N GLN A 148 3.20 -3.76 23.96
CA GLN A 148 4.08 -4.02 22.81
C GLN A 148 3.44 -3.66 21.46
N LEU A 149 2.20 -3.14 21.43
CA LEU A 149 1.51 -2.77 20.20
C LEU A 149 2.26 -1.68 19.41
N LEU A 150 2.89 -0.75 20.10
CA LEU A 150 3.69 0.29 19.45
C LEU A 150 4.90 -0.31 18.71
N ASP A 151 5.63 -1.23 19.35
CA ASP A 151 6.76 -1.93 18.74
C ASP A 151 6.32 -2.82 17.57
N GLY A 152 5.19 -3.52 17.72
CA GLY A 152 4.59 -4.33 16.65
C GLY A 152 4.21 -3.50 15.42
N ASN A 153 3.54 -2.37 15.62
CA ASN A 153 3.20 -1.45 14.54
C ASN A 153 4.45 -0.85 13.90
N ALA A 154 5.45 -0.45 14.69
CA ALA A 154 6.70 0.09 14.17
C ALA A 154 7.41 -0.90 13.23
N LYS A 155 7.48 -2.20 13.61
CA LYS A 155 8.08 -3.24 12.76
C LYS A 155 7.31 -3.44 11.45
N LEU A 156 5.98 -3.42 11.49
CA LEU A 156 5.15 -3.51 10.28
C LEU A 156 5.36 -2.30 9.37
N THR A 157 5.39 -1.09 9.94
CA THR A 157 5.65 0.14 9.17
C THR A 157 7.05 0.11 8.52
N ILE A 158 8.10 -0.26 9.26
CA ILE A 158 9.45 -0.39 8.71
C ILE A 158 9.47 -1.38 7.53
N SER A 159 8.74 -2.50 7.64
CA SER A 159 8.65 -3.45 6.52
C SER A 159 7.92 -2.88 5.32
N GLN A 160 6.84 -2.11 5.53
CA GLN A 160 6.10 -1.42 4.45
C GLN A 160 6.99 -0.41 3.75
N ASP A 161 7.68 0.44 4.52
CA ASP A 161 8.58 1.48 3.99
C ASP A 161 9.77 0.83 3.24
N SER A 162 10.31 -0.27 3.79
CA SER A 162 11.38 -1.02 3.13
C SER A 162 10.90 -1.65 1.82
N ALA A 163 9.69 -2.21 1.79
CA ALA A 163 9.10 -2.76 0.57
C ALA A 163 8.80 -1.67 -0.47
N GLU A 164 8.39 -0.48 -0.02
CA GLU A 164 8.17 0.68 -0.88
C GLU A 164 9.47 1.15 -1.54
N LEU A 165 10.57 1.10 -0.77
CA LEU A 165 11.90 1.49 -1.26
C LEU A 165 12.46 0.51 -2.29
N VAL A 166 12.44 -0.81 -2.00
CA VAL A 166 13.12 -1.79 -2.85
C VAL A 166 12.20 -2.49 -3.85
N GLY A 167 10.89 -2.52 -3.60
CA GLY A 167 9.91 -3.23 -4.42
C GLY A 167 9.89 -2.78 -5.88
N PRO A 168 9.81 -1.47 -6.17
CA PRO A 168 9.82 -0.96 -7.53
C PRO A 168 11.08 -1.34 -8.31
N THR A 169 12.27 -1.23 -7.72
CA THR A 169 13.53 -1.66 -8.35
C THR A 169 13.52 -3.16 -8.64
N ILE A 170 13.13 -3.99 -7.67
CA ILE A 170 13.02 -5.43 -7.87
C ILE A 170 12.03 -5.73 -9.00
N GLY A 171 10.88 -5.05 -9.01
CA GLY A 171 9.86 -5.19 -10.05
C GLY A 171 10.40 -4.85 -11.44
N GLY A 172 11.07 -3.71 -11.58
CA GLY A 172 11.67 -3.28 -12.83
C GLY A 172 12.77 -4.22 -13.34
N VAL A 173 13.64 -4.69 -12.44
CA VAL A 173 14.68 -5.68 -12.77
C VAL A 173 14.06 -7.02 -13.19
N LEU A 174 13.09 -7.53 -12.47
CA LEU A 174 12.40 -8.78 -12.84
C LEU A 174 11.70 -8.66 -14.20
N VAL A 175 11.06 -7.52 -14.48
CA VAL A 175 10.46 -7.28 -15.81
C VAL A 175 11.53 -7.29 -16.90
N GLY A 176 12.70 -6.69 -16.65
CA GLY A 176 13.83 -6.70 -17.60
C GLY A 176 14.42 -8.09 -17.85
N LEU A 177 14.45 -8.96 -16.83
CA LEU A 177 15.06 -10.29 -16.90
C LEU A 177 14.10 -11.36 -17.46
N VAL A 178 12.86 -11.39 -16.99
CA VAL A 178 11.92 -12.48 -17.29
C VAL A 178 10.67 -12.02 -18.04
N GLY A 179 10.49 -10.73 -18.20
CA GLY A 179 9.31 -10.11 -18.80
C GLY A 179 8.18 -9.83 -17.80
N ALA A 180 7.34 -8.85 -18.11
CA ALA A 180 6.30 -8.36 -17.20
C ALA A 180 5.29 -9.45 -16.80
N ALA A 181 4.79 -10.25 -17.74
CA ALA A 181 3.82 -11.29 -17.43
C ALA A 181 4.36 -12.36 -16.48
N LYS A 182 5.63 -12.80 -16.65
CA LYS A 182 6.25 -13.81 -15.78
C LYS A 182 6.59 -13.26 -14.40
N THR A 183 6.79 -11.95 -14.25
CA THR A 183 7.04 -11.32 -12.94
C THR A 183 5.86 -11.51 -12.00
N PHE A 184 4.64 -11.71 -12.51
CA PHE A 184 3.48 -12.04 -11.68
C PHE A 184 3.58 -13.39 -10.97
N LEU A 185 4.48 -14.28 -11.37
CA LEU A 185 4.80 -15.50 -10.60
C LEU A 185 5.42 -15.12 -9.24
N ALA A 186 6.35 -14.18 -9.23
CA ALA A 186 6.96 -13.72 -7.98
C ALA A 186 5.94 -13.01 -7.07
N THR A 187 5.11 -12.13 -7.64
CA THR A 187 4.10 -11.39 -6.85
C THR A 187 2.99 -12.30 -6.33
N GLY A 188 2.48 -13.20 -7.16
CA GLY A 188 1.48 -14.18 -6.75
C GLY A 188 2.00 -15.15 -5.68
N SER A 189 3.26 -15.63 -5.81
CA SER A 189 3.88 -16.49 -4.80
C SER A 189 4.10 -15.77 -3.47
N ALA A 190 4.35 -14.47 -3.47
CA ALA A 190 4.45 -13.68 -2.24
C ALA A 190 3.16 -13.74 -1.41
N PHE A 191 1.99 -13.66 -2.05
CA PHE A 191 0.70 -13.82 -1.36
C PHE A 191 0.45 -15.25 -0.90
N LEU A 192 0.94 -16.27 -1.62
CA LEU A 192 0.89 -17.66 -1.12
C LEU A 192 1.74 -17.83 0.13
N VAL A 193 2.94 -17.26 0.18
CA VAL A 193 3.80 -17.27 1.38
C VAL A 193 3.09 -16.62 2.56
N SER A 194 2.43 -15.47 2.35
CA SER A 194 1.63 -14.81 3.39
C SER A 194 0.46 -15.70 3.86
N ALA A 195 -0.28 -16.29 2.94
CA ALA A 195 -1.39 -17.20 3.28
C ALA A 195 -0.90 -18.39 4.10
N VAL A 196 0.23 -19.01 3.74
CA VAL A 196 0.84 -20.11 4.48
C VAL A 196 1.31 -19.65 5.86
N ALA A 197 1.96 -18.49 5.96
CA ALA A 197 2.37 -17.92 7.25
C ALA A 197 1.15 -17.70 8.17
N LEU A 198 0.06 -17.15 7.65
CA LEU A 198 -1.20 -17.01 8.38
C LEU A 198 -1.81 -18.34 8.79
N LEU A 199 -1.73 -19.40 7.97
CA LEU A 199 -2.19 -20.76 8.30
C LEU A 199 -1.37 -21.39 9.43
N LEU A 200 -0.09 -21.02 9.58
CA LEU A 200 0.78 -21.56 10.63
C LEU A 200 0.64 -20.85 11.98
N ILE A 201 -0.04 -19.71 12.06
CA ILE A 201 -0.35 -19.01 13.31
C ILE A 201 -1.27 -19.91 14.14
N ARG A 202 -0.89 -20.20 15.38
CA ARG A 202 -1.64 -21.08 16.28
C ARG A 202 -2.65 -20.36 17.16
N HIS A 203 -2.37 -19.10 17.48
CA HIS A 203 -3.25 -18.30 18.31
C HIS A 203 -4.61 -18.12 17.61
N ARG A 204 -5.69 -18.58 18.26
CA ARG A 204 -7.04 -18.31 17.81
C ARG A 204 -7.55 -17.10 18.60
N PRO A 205 -7.80 -15.98 17.93
CA PRO A 205 -8.36 -14.81 18.58
C PRO A 205 -9.68 -15.19 19.26
N ALA A 206 -9.85 -14.82 20.53
CA ALA A 206 -11.13 -14.99 21.21
C ALA A 206 -12.18 -14.16 20.45
N ALA A 207 -13.32 -14.79 20.16
CA ALA A 207 -14.45 -14.08 19.56
C ALA A 207 -14.82 -12.91 20.48
N ARG A 208 -14.69 -11.67 19.98
CA ARG A 208 -15.09 -10.50 20.75
C ARG A 208 -16.58 -10.57 21.03
N PRO A 209 -17.01 -10.25 22.27
CA PRO A 209 -18.42 -10.16 22.61
C PRO A 209 -19.12 -9.22 21.61
N ARG A 210 -20.21 -9.67 21.02
CA ARG A 210 -21.05 -8.86 20.15
C ARG A 210 -21.74 -7.78 20.98
N HIS A 211 -21.10 -6.66 21.20
CA HIS A 211 -21.79 -5.50 21.71
C HIS A 211 -22.71 -4.97 20.60
N ALA A 212 -23.94 -4.62 20.97
CA ALA A 212 -24.86 -3.97 20.05
C ALA A 212 -24.26 -2.66 19.57
N ARG A 213 -23.76 -2.65 18.31
CA ARG A 213 -23.18 -1.45 17.71
C ARG A 213 -24.29 -0.64 17.04
N PRO A 214 -24.20 0.69 17.05
CA PRO A 214 -25.12 1.55 16.33
C PRO A 214 -25.16 1.18 14.85
N SER A 215 -26.28 1.49 14.20
CA SER A 215 -26.42 1.23 12.77
C SER A 215 -25.35 1.98 11.98
N LEU A 216 -24.87 1.39 10.91
CA LEU A 216 -23.85 1.97 10.02
C LEU A 216 -24.17 3.39 9.59
N ARG A 217 -25.45 3.68 9.34
CA ARG A 217 -25.94 5.02 9.00
C ARG A 217 -25.73 5.99 10.16
N ALA A 218 -25.94 5.57 11.40
CA ALA A 218 -25.74 6.41 12.58
C ALA A 218 -24.25 6.72 12.81
N GLU A 219 -23.35 5.75 12.62
CA GLU A 219 -21.89 5.95 12.71
C GLU A 219 -21.39 6.88 11.61
N LEU A 220 -21.85 6.70 10.37
CA LEU A 220 -21.47 7.55 9.24
C LEU A 220 -21.98 8.97 9.40
N THR A 221 -23.27 9.15 9.71
CA THR A 221 -23.84 10.49 9.87
C THR A 221 -23.27 11.22 11.07
N GLY A 222 -22.98 10.49 12.16
CA GLY A 222 -22.31 11.02 13.35
C GLY A 222 -20.88 11.46 13.05
N GLY A 223 -20.08 10.62 12.39
CA GLY A 223 -18.70 10.94 12.00
C GLY A 223 -18.63 12.09 10.99
N LEU A 224 -19.46 12.06 9.95
CA LEU A 224 -19.54 13.12 8.94
C LEU A 224 -20.02 14.44 9.56
N GLY A 225 -21.00 14.37 10.46
CA GLY A 225 -21.50 15.51 11.21
C GLY A 225 -20.43 16.14 12.11
N PHE A 226 -19.62 15.31 12.76
CA PHE A 226 -18.49 15.77 13.57
C PHE A 226 -17.43 16.49 12.72
N ILE A 227 -17.01 15.89 11.59
CA ILE A 227 -16.04 16.49 10.67
C ILE A 227 -16.56 17.84 10.16
N ARG A 228 -17.80 17.91 9.68
CA ARG A 228 -18.40 19.15 9.12
C ARG A 228 -18.49 20.29 10.13
N ARG A 229 -18.59 20.00 11.42
CA ARG A 229 -18.60 21.00 12.48
C ARG A 229 -17.22 21.58 12.79
N GLN A 230 -16.14 20.90 12.40
CA GLN A 230 -14.78 21.32 12.67
C GLN A 230 -14.10 21.86 11.41
N ARG A 231 -14.06 23.19 11.25
CA ARG A 231 -13.49 23.86 10.07
C ARG A 231 -12.04 23.42 9.76
N ILE A 232 -11.23 23.19 10.79
CA ILE A 232 -9.83 22.74 10.64
C ILE A 232 -9.79 21.32 10.02
N LEU A 233 -10.63 20.41 10.50
CA LEU A 233 -10.68 19.05 9.93
C LEU A 233 -11.15 19.05 8.47
N VAL A 234 -12.14 19.88 8.14
CA VAL A 234 -12.60 20.04 6.76
C VAL A 234 -11.49 20.58 5.87
N ALA A 235 -10.74 21.60 6.33
CA ALA A 235 -9.64 22.18 5.57
C ALA A 235 -8.50 21.16 5.34
N ILE A 236 -8.10 20.41 6.38
CA ILE A 236 -7.08 19.37 6.27
C ILE A 236 -7.55 18.27 5.29
N LEU A 237 -8.81 17.82 5.43
CA LEU A 237 -9.36 16.78 4.57
C LEU A 237 -9.41 17.22 3.10
N ALA A 238 -9.89 18.45 2.84
CA ALA A 238 -9.95 19.02 1.50
C ALA A 238 -8.54 19.14 0.89
N CYS A 239 -7.58 19.67 1.64
CA CYS A 239 -6.21 19.84 1.18
C CYS A 239 -5.55 18.49 0.89
N THR A 240 -5.66 17.51 1.80
CA THR A 240 -5.11 16.16 1.64
C THR A 240 -5.76 15.44 0.46
N THR A 241 -7.09 15.53 0.31
CA THR A 241 -7.81 14.90 -0.80
C THR A 241 -7.38 15.48 -2.14
N THR A 242 -7.28 16.81 -2.24
CA THR A 242 -6.85 17.50 -3.45
C THR A 242 -5.40 17.12 -3.80
N SER A 243 -4.49 17.16 -2.83
CA SER A 243 -3.09 16.76 -3.04
C SER A 243 -2.97 15.32 -3.52
N ASN A 244 -3.65 14.38 -2.83
CA ASN A 244 -3.61 12.96 -3.23
C ASN A 244 -4.21 12.75 -4.63
N PHE A 245 -5.28 13.47 -4.99
CA PHE A 245 -5.85 13.38 -6.34
C PHE A 245 -4.82 13.73 -7.41
N PHE A 246 -4.13 14.86 -7.27
CA PHE A 246 -3.13 15.29 -8.25
C PHE A 246 -1.88 14.40 -8.26
N VAL A 247 -1.42 13.92 -7.11
CA VAL A 247 -0.31 12.96 -7.02
C VAL A 247 -0.66 11.67 -7.74
N MET A 248 -1.86 11.11 -7.51
CA MET A 248 -2.30 9.88 -8.18
C MET A 248 -2.50 10.08 -9.69
N ALA A 249 -3.03 11.24 -10.10
CA ALA A 249 -3.18 11.59 -11.50
C ALA A 249 -1.82 11.69 -12.22
N SER A 250 -0.84 12.34 -11.60
CA SER A 250 0.53 12.45 -12.13
C SER A 250 1.19 11.08 -12.22
N GLY A 251 1.17 10.29 -11.14
CA GLY A 251 1.78 8.96 -11.10
C GLY A 251 1.21 7.98 -12.15
N SER A 252 -0.06 8.15 -12.54
CA SER A 252 -0.68 7.33 -13.60
C SER A 252 -0.07 7.58 -14.98
N ILE A 253 0.41 8.79 -15.23
CA ILE A 253 1.00 9.21 -16.51
C ILE A 253 2.51 8.93 -16.53
N GLU A 254 3.15 9.01 -15.39
CA GLU A 254 4.60 8.99 -15.20
C GLU A 254 5.27 7.76 -15.83
N VAL A 255 4.76 6.55 -15.56
CA VAL A 255 5.31 5.31 -16.12
C VAL A 255 5.22 5.30 -17.66
N VAL A 256 4.08 5.76 -18.20
CA VAL A 256 3.89 5.78 -19.66
C VAL A 256 4.81 6.81 -20.30
N PHE A 257 4.98 7.97 -19.68
CA PHE A 257 5.89 9.02 -20.14
C PHE A 257 7.35 8.52 -20.13
N MET A 258 7.80 7.90 -19.03
CA MET A 258 9.14 7.33 -18.95
C MET A 258 9.42 6.28 -20.03
N LEU A 259 8.44 5.38 -20.30
CA LEU A 259 8.60 4.32 -21.30
C LEU A 259 8.57 4.86 -22.73
N ARG A 260 7.67 5.79 -23.06
CA ARG A 260 7.39 6.19 -24.45
C ARG A 260 8.20 7.40 -24.89
N GLU A 261 8.31 8.41 -24.04
CA GLU A 261 8.99 9.66 -24.38
C GLU A 261 10.48 9.62 -24.01
N LEU A 262 10.78 9.10 -22.80
CA LEU A 262 12.17 9.03 -22.34
C LEU A 262 12.87 7.72 -22.74
N HIS A 263 12.16 6.75 -23.32
CA HIS A 263 12.68 5.43 -23.71
C HIS A 263 13.41 4.71 -22.56
N ALA A 264 12.94 4.93 -21.32
CA ALA A 264 13.54 4.34 -20.12
C ALA A 264 13.35 2.82 -20.08
N SER A 265 14.38 2.10 -19.64
CA SER A 265 14.25 0.67 -19.39
C SER A 265 13.34 0.39 -18.18
N PRO A 266 12.67 -0.78 -18.10
CA PRO A 266 11.87 -1.15 -16.93
C PRO A 266 12.64 -1.09 -15.62
N ALA A 267 13.93 -1.46 -15.62
CA ALA A 267 14.81 -1.38 -14.45
C ALA A 267 15.03 0.07 -14.01
N LEU A 268 15.19 0.99 -14.96
CA LEU A 268 15.36 2.42 -14.68
C LEU A 268 14.08 3.04 -14.11
N VAL A 269 12.92 2.68 -14.65
CA VAL A 269 11.62 3.09 -14.08
C VAL A 269 11.51 2.65 -12.62
N GLY A 270 11.82 1.38 -12.32
CA GLY A 270 11.83 0.86 -10.95
C GLY A 270 12.81 1.62 -10.03
N LEU A 271 14.01 1.95 -10.54
CA LEU A 271 15.03 2.69 -9.80
C LEU A 271 14.55 4.10 -9.44
N VAL A 272 13.93 4.82 -10.37
CA VAL A 272 13.37 6.17 -10.13
C VAL A 272 12.37 6.14 -8.97
N PHE A 273 11.43 5.21 -8.96
CA PHE A 273 10.48 5.07 -7.85
C PHE A 273 11.16 4.76 -6.52
N SER A 274 12.21 3.94 -6.54
CA SER A 274 12.95 3.62 -5.31
C SER A 274 13.73 4.83 -4.79
N VAL A 275 14.35 5.61 -5.66
CA VAL A 275 15.05 6.87 -5.27
C VAL A 275 14.06 7.88 -4.70
N SER A 276 12.87 8.01 -5.29
CA SER A 276 11.79 8.87 -4.77
C SER A 276 11.35 8.44 -3.36
N ALA A 277 11.25 7.13 -3.11
CA ALA A 277 10.94 6.59 -1.79
C ALA A 277 12.03 6.91 -0.75
N VAL A 278 13.32 6.86 -1.13
CA VAL A 278 14.43 7.31 -0.25
C VAL A 278 14.26 8.77 0.12
N GLY A 279 13.93 9.62 -0.84
CA GLY A 279 13.65 11.05 -0.59
C GLY A 279 12.55 11.23 0.45
N GLY A 280 11.46 10.48 0.34
CA GLY A 280 10.36 10.48 1.32
C GLY A 280 10.82 10.07 2.73
N LEU A 281 11.62 9.00 2.85
CA LEU A 281 12.18 8.55 4.13
C LEU A 281 13.11 9.59 4.76
N VAL A 282 13.98 10.22 3.97
CA VAL A 282 14.89 11.28 4.44
C VAL A 282 14.10 12.47 4.98
N VAL A 283 13.11 12.94 4.22
CA VAL A 283 12.23 14.04 4.66
C VAL A 283 11.46 13.65 5.91
N GLY A 284 10.93 12.42 5.99
CA GLY A 284 10.26 11.90 7.17
C GLY A 284 11.16 11.88 8.41
N ALA A 285 12.41 11.43 8.29
CA ALA A 285 13.39 11.42 9.36
C ALA A 285 13.76 12.84 9.84
N LEU A 286 13.80 13.80 8.91
CA LEU A 286 14.10 15.20 9.21
C LEU A 286 12.89 16.02 9.67
N ALA A 287 11.68 15.47 9.55
CA ALA A 287 10.44 16.19 9.85
C ALA A 287 10.39 16.75 11.29
N GLY A 288 10.90 15.99 12.27
CA GLY A 288 11.02 16.45 13.67
C GLY A 288 11.92 17.66 13.82
N GLN A 289 13.09 17.66 13.16
CA GLN A 289 14.05 18.77 13.18
C GLN A 289 13.50 19.99 12.44
N LEU A 290 12.90 19.79 11.28
CA LEU A 290 12.23 20.84 10.52
C LEU A 290 11.09 21.48 11.32
N THR A 291 10.30 20.67 12.00
CA THR A 291 9.21 21.16 12.88
C THR A 291 9.74 21.99 14.04
N ALA A 292 10.86 21.59 14.63
CA ALA A 292 11.51 22.37 15.69
C ALA A 292 12.07 23.72 15.18
N TRP A 293 12.53 23.77 13.93
CA TRP A 293 13.15 24.96 13.34
C TRP A 293 12.13 25.99 12.85
N ILE A 294 11.13 25.57 12.09
CA ILE A 294 10.21 26.49 11.39
C ILE A 294 8.75 26.40 11.89
N GLY A 295 8.49 25.50 12.81
CA GLY A 295 7.16 25.28 13.38
C GLY A 295 6.27 24.35 12.54
N SER A 296 5.38 23.60 13.21
CA SER A 296 4.56 22.55 12.58
C SER A 296 3.66 23.08 11.45
N ALA A 297 3.06 24.25 11.60
CA ALA A 297 2.19 24.83 10.57
C ALA A 297 2.97 25.15 9.28
N ARG A 298 4.19 25.71 9.42
CA ARG A 298 5.02 26.06 8.25
C ARG A 298 5.57 24.82 7.56
N VAL A 299 5.95 23.78 8.31
CA VAL A 299 6.39 22.49 7.72
C VAL A 299 5.30 21.89 6.84
N ILE A 300 4.04 21.91 7.29
CA ILE A 300 2.90 21.41 6.50
C ILE A 300 2.77 22.23 5.20
N TRP A 301 2.84 23.56 5.28
CA TRP A 301 2.76 24.42 4.11
C TRP A 301 3.89 24.18 3.11
N VAL A 302 5.12 24.07 3.60
CA VAL A 302 6.30 23.80 2.75
C VAL A 302 6.16 22.42 2.08
N ALA A 303 5.83 21.37 2.86
CA ALA A 303 5.65 20.03 2.32
C ALA A 303 4.56 19.94 1.23
N MET A 304 3.49 20.74 1.36
CA MET A 304 2.41 20.78 0.37
C MET A 304 2.71 21.67 -0.84
N ALA A 305 3.50 22.72 -0.66
CA ALA A 305 3.81 23.69 -1.73
C ALA A 305 5.02 23.26 -2.60
N THR A 306 5.97 22.52 -2.04
CA THR A 306 7.22 22.15 -2.74
C THR A 306 7.02 21.22 -3.94
N PRO A 307 6.18 20.18 -3.90
CA PRO A 307 6.02 19.25 -5.03
C PRO A 307 5.49 19.92 -6.31
N GLY A 308 4.56 20.88 -6.20
CA GLY A 308 3.93 21.50 -7.33
C GLY A 308 4.93 22.14 -8.34
N PRO A 309 5.81 23.04 -7.91
CA PRO A 309 6.83 23.60 -8.79
C PRO A 309 7.80 22.57 -9.37
N LEU A 310 8.13 21.50 -8.60
CA LEU A 310 9.01 20.44 -9.08
C LEU A 310 8.36 19.62 -10.20
N TYR A 311 7.06 19.34 -10.09
CA TYR A 311 6.31 18.68 -11.16
C TYR A 311 6.28 19.49 -12.47
N LEU A 312 6.40 20.81 -12.41
CA LEU A 312 6.51 21.66 -13.61
C LEU A 312 7.83 21.48 -14.37
N LEU A 313 8.84 20.89 -13.74
CA LEU A 313 10.11 20.57 -14.41
C LEU A 313 10.05 19.26 -15.21
N MET A 314 9.10 18.36 -14.90
CA MET A 314 8.96 17.06 -15.59
C MET A 314 8.84 17.17 -17.12
N PRO A 315 8.06 18.11 -17.72
CA PRO A 315 7.98 18.25 -19.17
C PRO A 315 9.31 18.67 -19.84
N LEU A 316 10.26 19.15 -19.07
CA LEU A 316 11.60 19.52 -19.57
C LEU A 316 12.56 18.32 -19.67
N ALA A 317 12.15 17.16 -19.14
CA ALA A 317 12.95 15.95 -19.21
C ALA A 317 13.11 15.47 -20.65
N GLN A 318 14.37 15.21 -21.03
CA GLN A 318 14.73 14.68 -22.36
C GLN A 318 15.23 13.24 -22.23
N PRO A 319 15.17 12.43 -23.30
CA PRO A 319 15.74 11.09 -23.32
C PRO A 319 17.20 11.08 -22.83
N GLY A 320 17.57 10.11 -22.02
CA GLY A 320 18.87 10.01 -21.38
C GLY A 320 18.91 10.64 -19.99
N TRP A 321 19.62 11.73 -19.78
CA TRP A 321 19.79 12.37 -18.46
C TRP A 321 18.52 12.98 -17.87
N GLY A 322 17.52 13.24 -18.72
CA GLY A 322 16.23 13.79 -18.26
C GLY A 322 15.48 12.88 -17.26
N VAL A 323 15.79 11.59 -17.24
CA VAL A 323 15.21 10.65 -16.24
C VAL A 323 15.62 11.01 -14.81
N LEU A 324 16.73 11.73 -14.61
CA LEU A 324 17.16 12.19 -13.29
C LEU A 324 16.32 13.36 -12.74
N LEU A 325 15.42 13.93 -13.54
CA LEU A 325 14.47 14.96 -13.08
C LEU A 325 13.23 14.35 -12.37
N TYR A 326 13.07 13.02 -12.42
CA TYR A 326 12.05 12.26 -11.74
C TYR A 326 12.55 11.69 -10.42
#